data_15239b70d2019c203c4c61256f45539b
#
_entry.id   15239b70d2019c203c4c61256f45539b
#
_cell.length_a   1.000
_cell.length_b   1.000
_cell.length_c   1.000
_cell.angle_alpha   90.00
_cell.angle_beta   90.00
_cell.angle_gamma   90.00
#
_symmetry.space_group_name_H-M   'P 1'
#
loop_
_entity.id
_entity.type
_entity.pdbx_description
1 polymer ?
#
loop_
_entity_poly.entity_id
_entity_poly.type
_entity_poly.pdbx_seq_one_letter_code
_entity_poly.pdbx_strand_id
1 'polypeptide(L)'
;MQPLWTPTPGAVDRANLTRFAARFRPGSDYAQLWRWSVDCPGPFWAAMWEFGGVIADRRADGGQWDAVLERGDRMQPPTATDGPRWFRGARLNFAENLLRHADDRTALIWWTEAGQQGSLTFAELRREVARWQAALRREGVTVGDRVAGLLPNCPEAVIAMLATTSLGAVWSSCSPDFGEGAVLDRFGQIEPTVFVSTANCLYNGKTID
;
A
#
# COMPACT_ATOMS: atom_id res chain seq x y z
N MET A 1 -13.15 33.46 9.94
CA MET A 1 -13.30 33.02 8.54
C MET A 1 -14.35 31.94 8.50
N GLN A 2 -15.39 32.09 7.70
CA GLN A 2 -16.39 31.02 7.55
C GLN A 2 -15.79 29.86 6.74
N PRO A 3 -16.06 28.59 7.12
CA PRO A 3 -15.59 27.44 6.35
C PRO A 3 -16.26 27.44 4.97
N LEU A 4 -15.47 27.13 3.93
CA LEU A 4 -15.99 26.99 2.55
C LEU A 4 -16.90 25.77 2.38
N TRP A 5 -16.73 24.77 3.23
CA TRP A 5 -17.50 23.54 3.22
C TRP A 5 -17.54 22.94 4.64
N THR A 6 -18.66 22.31 4.96
CA THR A 6 -18.86 21.58 6.24
C THR A 6 -19.53 20.25 5.91
N PRO A 7 -19.06 19.11 6.47
CA PRO A 7 -19.70 17.82 6.26
C PRO A 7 -21.12 17.79 6.85
N THR A 8 -22.01 17.06 6.19
CA THR A 8 -23.34 16.80 6.77
C THR A 8 -23.20 15.90 8.02
N PRO A 9 -24.15 15.96 8.99
CA PRO A 9 -24.13 15.08 10.16
C PRO A 9 -24.00 13.60 9.77
N GLY A 10 -24.79 13.14 8.79
CA GLY A 10 -24.70 11.76 8.33
C GLY A 10 -23.36 11.38 7.65
N ALA A 11 -22.63 12.35 7.09
CA ALA A 11 -21.27 12.09 6.61
C ALA A 11 -20.29 11.93 7.77
N VAL A 12 -20.44 12.72 8.82
CA VAL A 12 -19.66 12.62 10.06
C VAL A 12 -19.88 11.26 10.72
N ASP A 13 -21.13 10.85 10.89
CA ASP A 13 -21.49 9.58 11.54
C ASP A 13 -20.90 8.35 10.81
N ARG A 14 -20.84 8.40 9.47
CA ARG A 14 -20.27 7.33 8.65
C ARG A 14 -18.75 7.39 8.52
N ALA A 15 -18.10 8.45 8.97
CA ALA A 15 -16.67 8.59 8.86
C ALA A 15 -15.91 7.52 9.68
N ASN A 16 -14.86 6.98 9.11
CA ASN A 16 -14.00 6.01 9.82
C ASN A 16 -13.39 6.63 11.09
N LEU A 17 -13.08 7.93 11.06
CA LEU A 17 -12.57 8.66 12.22
C LEU A 17 -13.57 8.62 13.38
N THR A 18 -14.86 8.88 13.12
CA THR A 18 -15.94 8.82 14.14
C THR A 18 -16.06 7.41 14.71
N ARG A 19 -16.08 6.39 13.84
CA ARG A 19 -16.14 4.98 14.25
C ARG A 19 -14.91 4.54 15.06
N PHE A 20 -13.73 4.98 14.68
CA PHE A 20 -12.48 4.73 15.39
C PHE A 20 -12.51 5.39 16.78
N ALA A 21 -12.86 6.68 16.85
CA ALA A 21 -12.97 7.40 18.11
C ALA A 21 -14.01 6.75 19.07
N ALA A 22 -15.19 6.41 18.55
CA ALA A 22 -16.24 5.76 19.35
C ALA A 22 -15.78 4.42 19.96
N ARG A 23 -14.93 3.67 19.26
CA ARG A 23 -14.44 2.38 19.73
C ARG A 23 -13.29 2.48 20.74
N PHE A 24 -12.30 3.33 20.49
CA PHE A 24 -11.04 3.34 21.23
C PHE A 24 -10.87 4.55 22.16
N ARG A 25 -11.58 5.64 21.91
CA ARG A 25 -11.53 6.89 22.69
C ARG A 25 -12.91 7.56 22.74
N PRO A 26 -13.93 6.87 23.29
CA PRO A 26 -15.29 7.40 23.32
C PRO A 26 -15.34 8.76 24.00
N GLY A 27 -16.08 9.72 23.41
CA GLY A 27 -16.24 11.08 23.90
C GLY A 27 -15.08 12.03 23.56
N SER A 28 -14.01 11.56 22.89
CA SER A 28 -12.93 12.44 22.48
C SER A 28 -13.30 13.26 21.25
N ASP A 29 -12.94 14.54 21.28
CA ASP A 29 -12.91 15.37 20.08
C ASP A 29 -11.67 15.09 19.21
N TYR A 30 -11.58 15.75 18.05
CA TYR A 30 -10.48 15.59 17.13
C TYR A 30 -9.11 15.97 17.74
N ALA A 31 -9.06 17.06 18.50
CA ALA A 31 -7.82 17.54 19.12
C ALA A 31 -7.30 16.57 20.19
N GLN A 32 -8.20 15.98 20.96
CA GLN A 32 -7.87 14.95 21.96
C GLN A 32 -7.41 13.66 21.29
N LEU A 33 -8.05 13.25 20.19
CA LEU A 33 -7.66 12.08 19.42
C LEU A 33 -6.29 12.27 18.77
N TRP A 34 -6.06 13.44 18.18
CA TRP A 34 -4.75 13.82 17.62
C TRP A 34 -3.67 13.81 18.70
N ARG A 35 -3.91 14.44 19.84
CA ARG A 35 -2.94 14.46 20.94
C ARG A 35 -2.61 13.05 21.42
N TRP A 36 -3.61 12.18 21.55
CA TRP A 36 -3.36 10.79 21.90
C TRP A 36 -2.47 10.07 20.86
N SER A 37 -2.62 10.33 19.58
CA SER A 37 -1.78 9.72 18.54
C SER A 37 -0.31 10.15 18.63
N VAL A 38 -0.05 11.36 19.16
CA VAL A 38 1.30 11.92 19.32
C VAL A 38 1.91 11.51 20.66
N ASP A 39 1.14 11.65 21.74
CA ASP A 39 1.65 11.43 23.11
C ASP A 39 1.73 9.93 23.46
N CYS A 40 0.89 9.11 22.84
CA CYS A 40 0.80 7.67 23.10
C CYS A 40 0.84 6.85 21.79
N PRO A 41 1.92 6.93 20.98
CA PRO A 41 1.97 6.30 19.66
C PRO A 41 1.82 4.78 19.73
N GLY A 42 2.37 4.08 20.71
CA GLY A 42 2.20 2.64 20.87
C GLY A 42 0.74 2.22 20.95
N PRO A 43 -0.01 2.66 21.98
CA PRO A 43 -1.45 2.38 22.09
C PRO A 43 -2.29 2.84 20.88
N PHE A 44 -1.98 3.99 20.29
CA PHE A 44 -2.68 4.49 19.11
C PHE A 44 -2.50 3.54 17.91
N TRP A 45 -1.27 3.13 17.60
CA TRP A 45 -1.02 2.25 16.46
C TRP A 45 -1.50 0.81 16.69
N ALA A 46 -1.53 0.33 17.95
CA ALA A 46 -2.19 -0.93 18.28
C ALA A 46 -3.70 -0.86 17.98
N ALA A 47 -4.37 0.23 18.35
CA ALA A 47 -5.76 0.47 18.03
C ALA A 47 -6.00 0.58 16.51
N MET A 48 -5.10 1.24 15.78
CA MET A 48 -5.14 1.33 14.32
C MET A 48 -4.99 -0.04 13.65
N TRP A 49 -4.10 -0.89 14.14
CA TRP A 49 -3.94 -2.27 13.67
C TRP A 49 -5.23 -3.06 13.80
N GLU A 50 -5.85 -3.00 14.98
CA GLU A 50 -7.11 -3.68 15.26
C GLU A 50 -8.27 -3.12 14.41
N PHE A 51 -8.40 -1.79 14.35
CA PHE A 51 -9.44 -1.13 13.56
C PHE A 51 -9.32 -1.40 12.06
N GLY A 52 -8.09 -1.41 11.56
CA GLY A 52 -7.79 -1.74 10.16
C GLY A 52 -7.97 -3.21 9.83
N GLY A 53 -8.11 -4.08 10.84
CA GLY A 53 -8.22 -5.53 10.67
C GLY A 53 -7.01 -6.10 9.93
N VAL A 54 -5.79 -5.71 10.35
CA VAL A 54 -4.56 -6.15 9.68
C VAL A 54 -4.42 -7.67 9.72
N ILE A 55 -4.19 -8.26 8.56
CA ILE A 55 -3.92 -9.68 8.41
C ILE A 55 -2.43 -9.91 8.63
N ALA A 56 -2.10 -10.70 9.62
CA ALA A 56 -0.73 -11.08 9.96
C ALA A 56 -0.69 -12.51 10.52
N ASP A 57 0.47 -13.14 10.46
CA ASP A 57 0.68 -14.47 11.03
C ASP A 57 0.37 -14.47 12.53
N ARG A 58 -0.28 -15.54 13.00
CA ARG A 58 -0.46 -15.78 14.44
C ARG A 58 0.74 -16.54 14.98
N ARG A 59 1.22 -16.08 16.11
CA ARG A 59 2.28 -16.74 16.85
C ARG A 59 1.71 -17.90 17.69
N ALA A 60 2.60 -18.71 18.25
CA ALA A 60 2.20 -19.84 19.10
C ALA A 60 1.41 -19.41 20.35
N ASP A 61 1.65 -18.20 20.86
CA ASP A 61 0.92 -17.59 21.98
C ASP A 61 -0.40 -16.91 21.56
N GLY A 62 -0.76 -16.96 20.26
CA GLY A 62 -1.94 -16.31 19.69
C GLY A 62 -1.77 -14.84 19.37
N GLY A 63 -0.66 -14.20 19.75
CA GLY A 63 -0.33 -12.81 19.42
C GLY A 63 0.10 -12.64 17.97
N GLN A 64 0.16 -11.39 17.52
CA GLN A 64 0.63 -11.03 16.18
C GLN A 64 1.97 -10.28 16.21
N TRP A 65 2.38 -9.76 17.37
CA TRP A 65 3.64 -9.05 17.58
C TRP A 65 4.15 -9.25 19.02
N ASP A 66 5.43 -8.93 19.28
CA ASP A 66 6.03 -8.91 20.61
C ASP A 66 5.84 -7.54 21.30
N ALA A 67 6.02 -6.46 20.52
CA ALA A 67 5.88 -5.09 20.98
C ALA A 67 5.41 -4.21 19.84
N VAL A 68 4.53 -3.23 20.15
CA VAL A 68 4.00 -2.29 19.14
C VAL A 68 5.05 -1.25 18.76
N LEU A 69 5.75 -0.71 19.74
CA LEU A 69 6.80 0.29 19.54
C LEU A 69 7.92 0.08 20.56
N GLU A 70 9.12 -0.08 20.07
CA GLU A 70 10.35 -0.07 20.86
C GLU A 70 11.21 1.11 20.43
N ARG A 71 11.88 1.74 21.40
CA ARG A 71 12.79 2.87 21.15
C ARG A 71 12.16 4.02 20.35
N GLY A 72 10.91 4.33 20.65
CA GLY A 72 10.15 5.40 19.99
C GLY A 72 10.48 6.81 20.50
N ASP A 73 11.45 6.96 21.40
CA ASP A 73 11.91 8.21 21.97
C ASP A 73 12.87 8.98 21.06
N ARG A 74 13.28 8.39 19.95
CA ARG A 74 14.25 8.97 19.01
C ARG A 74 13.77 8.89 17.56
N MET A 75 13.89 10.02 16.87
CA MET A 75 13.65 10.14 15.43
C MET A 75 14.96 9.89 14.67
N GLN A 76 15.34 8.63 14.55
CA GLN A 76 16.51 8.25 13.73
C GLN A 76 16.20 6.97 12.95
N PRO A 77 16.90 6.73 11.83
CA PRO A 77 16.68 5.52 11.03
C PRO A 77 16.88 4.26 11.89
N PRO A 78 16.00 3.25 11.76
CA PRO A 78 16.14 2.01 12.50
C PRO A 78 17.37 1.23 12.01
N THR A 79 18.19 0.82 12.94
CA THR A 79 19.30 -0.12 12.72
C THR A 79 19.04 -1.42 13.48
N ALA A 80 19.93 -2.38 13.40
CA ALA A 80 19.82 -3.60 14.21
C ALA A 80 19.76 -3.32 15.72
N THR A 81 20.42 -2.24 16.17
CA THR A 81 20.60 -1.92 17.61
C THR A 81 19.93 -0.63 18.04
N ASP A 82 19.50 0.25 17.13
CA ASP A 82 19.01 1.57 17.47
C ASP A 82 17.82 2.02 16.57
N GLY A 83 17.14 3.11 16.99
CA GLY A 83 15.98 3.67 16.31
C GLY A 83 14.66 2.96 16.61
N PRO A 84 13.52 3.56 16.22
CA PRO A 84 12.20 3.02 16.49
C PRO A 84 11.95 1.72 15.73
N ARG A 85 11.34 0.76 16.40
CA ARG A 85 10.86 -0.49 15.80
C ARG A 85 9.37 -0.64 16.04
N TRP A 86 8.62 -0.74 14.96
CA TRP A 86 7.19 -0.93 14.97
C TRP A 86 6.81 -2.39 14.84
N PHE A 87 5.82 -2.83 15.62
CA PHE A 87 5.24 -4.17 15.59
C PHE A 87 6.30 -5.26 15.49
N ARG A 88 7.28 -5.22 16.40
CA ARG A 88 8.37 -6.21 16.42
C ARG A 88 7.82 -7.63 16.46
N GLY A 89 8.34 -8.51 15.64
CA GLY A 89 7.93 -9.90 15.52
C GLY A 89 6.69 -10.12 14.64
N ALA A 90 5.99 -9.07 14.21
CA ALA A 90 4.89 -9.20 13.26
C ALA A 90 5.40 -9.65 11.88
N ARG A 91 4.67 -10.58 11.28
CA ARG A 91 4.89 -11.04 9.90
C ARG A 91 3.59 -10.90 9.13
N LEU A 92 3.64 -10.13 8.06
CA LEU A 92 2.48 -9.85 7.22
C LEU A 92 2.91 -9.67 5.76
N ASN A 93 1.95 -9.86 4.85
CA ASN A 93 2.15 -9.57 3.43
C ASN A 93 1.30 -8.36 3.04
N PHE A 94 1.92 -7.39 2.38
CA PHE A 94 1.25 -6.16 1.94
C PHE A 94 0.12 -6.45 0.95
N ALA A 95 0.39 -7.27 -0.07
CA ALA A 95 -0.60 -7.61 -1.10
C ALA A 95 -1.76 -8.42 -0.51
N GLU A 96 -1.53 -9.32 0.43
CA GLU A 96 -2.59 -10.07 1.12
C GLU A 96 -3.57 -9.14 1.80
N ASN A 97 -3.06 -8.11 2.49
CA ASN A 97 -3.89 -7.12 3.16
C ASN A 97 -4.72 -6.28 2.18
N LEU A 98 -4.16 -5.89 1.03
CA LEU A 98 -4.89 -5.14 0.01
C LEU A 98 -5.89 -6.01 -0.76
N LEU A 99 -5.59 -7.28 -0.96
CA LEU A 99 -6.43 -8.24 -1.69
C LEU A 99 -7.37 -9.05 -0.78
N ARG A 100 -7.64 -8.59 0.44
CA ARG A 100 -8.50 -9.30 1.41
C ARG A 100 -9.94 -9.50 0.93
N HIS A 101 -10.43 -8.64 0.07
CA HIS A 101 -11.74 -8.74 -0.55
C HIS A 101 -11.67 -9.57 -1.83
N ALA A 102 -12.74 -10.34 -2.12
CA ALA A 102 -12.83 -11.21 -3.29
C ALA A 102 -14.24 -11.15 -3.91
N ASP A 103 -14.91 -10.04 -3.69
CA ASP A 103 -16.29 -9.79 -4.13
C ASP A 103 -16.33 -8.91 -5.40
N ASP A 104 -17.55 -8.62 -5.85
CA ASP A 104 -17.81 -7.86 -7.08
C ASP A 104 -17.78 -6.33 -6.88
N ARG A 105 -17.38 -5.83 -5.69
CA ARG A 105 -17.17 -4.40 -5.51
C ARG A 105 -16.01 -3.94 -6.38
N THR A 106 -16.15 -2.74 -6.93
CA THR A 106 -15.10 -2.11 -7.74
C THR A 106 -13.84 -1.89 -6.91
N ALA A 107 -12.72 -2.44 -7.37
CA ALA A 107 -11.39 -2.30 -6.77
C ALA A 107 -10.58 -1.20 -7.48
N LEU A 108 -10.61 -1.16 -8.81
CA LEU A 108 -9.89 -0.18 -9.63
C LEU A 108 -10.82 0.44 -10.64
N ILE A 109 -10.65 1.73 -10.86
CA ILE A 109 -11.21 2.49 -11.99
C ILE A 109 -10.04 3.25 -12.60
N TRP A 110 -9.83 3.14 -13.90
CA TRP A 110 -8.75 3.88 -14.55
C TRP A 110 -9.27 4.80 -15.64
N TRP A 111 -8.58 5.90 -15.76
CA TRP A 111 -8.86 7.00 -16.66
C TRP A 111 -7.65 7.31 -17.51
N THR A 112 -7.89 7.70 -18.73
CA THR A 112 -6.90 8.32 -19.62
C THR A 112 -7.37 9.72 -19.99
N GLU A 113 -6.61 10.41 -20.81
CA GLU A 113 -7.03 11.70 -21.40
C GLU A 113 -8.34 11.60 -22.20
N ALA A 114 -8.67 10.39 -22.70
CA ALA A 114 -9.92 10.10 -23.41
C ALA A 114 -11.10 9.78 -22.47
N GLY A 115 -10.93 9.91 -21.15
CA GLY A 115 -11.96 9.60 -20.15
C GLY A 115 -11.76 8.23 -19.49
N GLN A 116 -12.83 7.75 -18.84
CA GLN A 116 -12.82 6.45 -18.16
C GLN A 116 -12.69 5.31 -19.17
N GLN A 117 -11.69 4.45 -18.98
CA GLN A 117 -11.40 3.32 -19.86
C GLN A 117 -11.93 1.98 -19.32
N GLY A 118 -12.10 1.86 -18.02
CA GLY A 118 -12.65 0.64 -17.46
C GLY A 118 -12.60 0.58 -15.94
N SER A 119 -12.98 -0.58 -15.41
CA SER A 119 -12.90 -0.90 -13.99
C SER A 119 -12.63 -2.39 -13.79
N LEU A 120 -12.05 -2.75 -12.65
CA LEU A 120 -11.92 -4.11 -12.18
C LEU A 120 -12.59 -4.25 -10.82
N THR A 121 -13.28 -5.36 -10.61
CA THR A 121 -13.74 -5.77 -9.29
C THR A 121 -12.60 -6.35 -8.46
N PHE A 122 -12.79 -6.50 -7.13
CA PHE A 122 -11.80 -7.19 -6.29
C PHE A 122 -11.58 -8.64 -6.73
N ALA A 123 -12.63 -9.36 -7.16
CA ALA A 123 -12.52 -10.70 -7.68
C ALA A 123 -11.66 -10.76 -8.96
N GLU A 124 -11.85 -9.82 -9.88
CA GLU A 124 -11.06 -9.72 -11.11
C GLU A 124 -9.63 -9.34 -10.84
N LEU A 125 -9.39 -8.32 -10.00
CA LEU A 125 -8.05 -7.91 -9.60
C LEU A 125 -7.26 -9.09 -9.00
N ARG A 126 -7.88 -9.87 -8.11
CA ARG A 126 -7.23 -11.06 -7.53
C ARG A 126 -6.84 -12.09 -8.59
N ARG A 127 -7.70 -12.35 -9.60
CA ARG A 127 -7.40 -13.27 -10.70
C ARG A 127 -6.21 -12.79 -11.52
N GLU A 128 -6.18 -11.51 -11.86
CA GLU A 128 -5.07 -10.93 -12.62
C GLU A 128 -3.75 -10.97 -11.81
N VAL A 129 -3.80 -10.58 -10.55
CA VAL A 129 -2.63 -10.67 -9.66
C VAL A 129 -2.13 -12.11 -9.56
N ALA A 130 -3.00 -13.11 -9.46
CA ALA A 130 -2.59 -14.51 -9.42
C ALA A 130 -1.91 -14.98 -10.73
N ARG A 131 -2.40 -14.52 -11.88
CA ARG A 131 -1.78 -14.80 -13.20
C ARG A 131 -0.39 -14.22 -13.29
N TRP A 132 -0.22 -12.95 -12.90
CA TRP A 132 1.06 -12.28 -12.89
C TRP A 132 2.03 -12.88 -11.87
N GLN A 133 1.53 -13.25 -10.69
CA GLN A 133 2.32 -13.97 -9.68
C GLN A 133 2.90 -15.28 -10.25
N ALA A 134 2.05 -16.06 -10.96
CA ALA A 134 2.49 -17.30 -11.59
C ALA A 134 3.52 -17.05 -12.71
N ALA A 135 3.39 -15.97 -13.46
CA ALA A 135 4.38 -15.57 -14.48
C ALA A 135 5.71 -15.18 -13.82
N LEU A 136 5.70 -14.30 -12.81
CA LEU A 136 6.91 -13.89 -12.10
C LEU A 136 7.66 -15.07 -11.47
N ARG A 137 6.94 -16.05 -10.91
CA ARG A 137 7.56 -17.29 -10.39
C ARG A 137 8.24 -18.09 -11.48
N ARG A 138 7.68 -18.16 -12.68
CA ARG A 138 8.31 -18.86 -13.82
C ARG A 138 9.58 -18.15 -14.30
N GLU A 139 9.64 -16.83 -14.16
CA GLU A 139 10.84 -16.02 -14.40
C GLU A 139 11.85 -16.07 -13.23
N GLY A 140 11.60 -16.91 -12.22
CA GLY A 140 12.51 -17.14 -11.11
C GLY A 140 12.45 -16.13 -9.99
N VAL A 141 11.44 -15.25 -9.95
CA VAL A 141 11.29 -14.25 -8.89
C VAL A 141 10.97 -14.92 -7.54
N THR A 142 11.76 -14.60 -6.54
CA THR A 142 11.67 -15.10 -5.17
C THR A 142 11.64 -13.94 -4.16
N VAL A 143 11.58 -14.27 -2.87
CA VAL A 143 11.59 -13.27 -1.78
C VAL A 143 12.86 -12.42 -1.83
N GLY A 144 12.71 -11.10 -1.80
CA GLY A 144 13.80 -10.13 -1.82
C GLY A 144 14.31 -9.75 -3.21
N ASP A 145 13.88 -10.45 -4.27
CA ASP A 145 14.17 -10.04 -5.65
C ASP A 145 13.50 -8.70 -5.97
N ARG A 146 14.07 -7.99 -6.95
CA ARG A 146 13.55 -6.70 -7.41
C ARG A 146 12.89 -6.86 -8.75
N VAL A 147 11.67 -6.35 -8.87
CA VAL A 147 10.93 -6.22 -10.13
C VAL A 147 10.73 -4.74 -10.40
N ALA A 148 11.16 -4.28 -11.56
CA ALA A 148 11.02 -2.88 -11.97
C ALA A 148 9.95 -2.72 -13.03
N GLY A 149 9.21 -1.60 -12.97
CA GLY A 149 8.17 -1.24 -13.93
C GLY A 149 8.39 0.13 -14.56
N LEU A 150 8.40 0.20 -15.88
CA LEU A 150 8.29 1.44 -16.66
C LEU A 150 6.90 1.47 -17.30
N LEU A 151 5.94 1.96 -16.54
CA LEU A 151 4.53 1.86 -16.88
C LEU A 151 3.80 3.20 -16.66
N PRO A 152 2.85 3.57 -17.50
CA PRO A 152 1.95 4.66 -17.22
C PRO A 152 1.07 4.33 -16.01
N ASN A 153 0.24 5.27 -15.58
CA ASN A 153 -0.74 5.04 -14.52
C ASN A 153 -1.92 4.19 -15.04
N CYS A 154 -1.68 2.89 -15.15
CA CYS A 154 -2.60 1.89 -15.70
C CYS A 154 -2.84 0.75 -14.69
N PRO A 155 -3.91 -0.07 -14.87
CA PRO A 155 -4.22 -1.17 -13.96
C PRO A 155 -3.08 -2.21 -13.88
N GLU A 156 -2.34 -2.43 -14.97
CA GLU A 156 -1.19 -3.35 -15.02
C GLU A 156 -0.09 -2.97 -14.05
N ALA A 157 0.15 -1.68 -13.82
CA ALA A 157 1.12 -1.21 -12.83
C ALA A 157 0.74 -1.64 -11.40
N VAL A 158 -0.56 -1.55 -11.05
CA VAL A 158 -1.08 -2.00 -9.76
C VAL A 158 -1.03 -3.53 -9.66
N ILE A 159 -1.43 -4.24 -10.71
CA ILE A 159 -1.41 -5.71 -10.77
C ILE A 159 0.01 -6.23 -10.60
N ALA A 160 0.99 -5.67 -11.34
CA ALA A 160 2.40 -6.06 -11.26
C ALA A 160 2.98 -5.80 -9.86
N MET A 161 2.68 -4.63 -9.27
CA MET A 161 3.09 -4.31 -7.89
C MET A 161 2.52 -5.32 -6.89
N LEU A 162 1.23 -5.62 -6.97
CA LEU A 162 0.59 -6.57 -6.04
C LEU A 162 1.08 -8.00 -6.26
N ALA A 163 1.31 -8.43 -7.50
CA ALA A 163 1.88 -9.73 -7.81
C ALA A 163 3.31 -9.86 -7.25
N THR A 164 4.14 -8.85 -7.46
CA THR A 164 5.51 -8.80 -6.94
C THR A 164 5.53 -8.86 -5.42
N THR A 165 4.79 -7.97 -4.75
CA THR A 165 4.78 -7.89 -3.28
C THR A 165 4.12 -9.10 -2.63
N SER A 166 3.20 -9.79 -3.33
CA SER A 166 2.63 -11.06 -2.87
C SER A 166 3.65 -12.19 -2.76
N LEU A 167 4.74 -12.11 -3.54
CA LEU A 167 5.86 -13.05 -3.48
C LEU A 167 6.90 -12.68 -2.40
N GLY A 168 6.72 -11.56 -1.71
CA GLY A 168 7.74 -11.00 -0.82
C GLY A 168 8.91 -10.36 -1.58
N ALA A 169 8.74 -10.10 -2.86
CA ALA A 169 9.69 -9.39 -3.71
C ALA A 169 9.46 -7.86 -3.62
N VAL A 170 10.42 -7.09 -4.09
CA VAL A 170 10.44 -5.63 -4.03
C VAL A 170 9.98 -5.06 -5.38
N TRP A 171 8.98 -4.18 -5.35
CA TRP A 171 8.51 -3.44 -6.52
C TRP A 171 9.12 -2.05 -6.57
N SER A 172 9.63 -1.65 -7.74
CA SER A 172 10.05 -0.28 -8.04
C SER A 172 9.51 0.13 -9.40
N SER A 173 8.99 1.35 -9.52
CA SER A 173 8.47 1.82 -10.81
C SER A 173 8.78 3.29 -11.05
N CYS A 174 8.82 3.65 -12.34
CA CYS A 174 8.79 5.03 -12.78
C CYS A 174 7.84 5.20 -13.97
N SER A 175 7.45 6.44 -14.22
CA SER A 175 6.61 6.81 -15.35
C SER A 175 7.37 6.77 -16.67
N PRO A 176 6.73 6.46 -17.81
CA PRO A 176 7.36 6.47 -19.13
C PRO A 176 7.88 7.82 -19.60
N ASP A 177 7.45 8.93 -18.97
CA ASP A 177 7.94 10.29 -19.26
C ASP A 177 9.34 10.58 -18.71
N PHE A 178 9.93 9.66 -17.94
CA PHE A 178 11.34 9.74 -17.57
C PHE A 178 12.20 9.38 -18.77
N GLY A 179 13.18 10.23 -19.10
CA GLY A 179 14.14 9.95 -20.15
C GLY A 179 15.01 8.71 -19.85
N GLU A 180 15.54 8.07 -20.91
CA GLU A 180 16.33 6.84 -20.85
C GLU A 180 17.42 6.88 -19.77
N GLY A 181 18.21 7.97 -19.70
CA GLY A 181 19.25 8.12 -18.69
C GLY A 181 18.75 8.05 -17.25
N ALA A 182 17.58 8.63 -16.97
CA ALA A 182 16.99 8.60 -15.64
C ALA A 182 16.42 7.21 -15.30
N VAL A 183 15.92 6.47 -16.28
CA VAL A 183 15.44 5.08 -16.11
C VAL A 183 16.62 4.16 -15.80
N LEU A 184 17.70 4.27 -16.59
CA LEU A 184 18.92 3.47 -16.39
C LEU A 184 19.60 3.76 -15.05
N ASP A 185 19.69 5.02 -14.64
CA ASP A 185 20.23 5.41 -13.33
C ASP A 185 19.42 4.79 -12.17
N ARG A 186 18.10 4.87 -12.22
CA ARG A 186 17.22 4.35 -11.16
C ARG A 186 17.24 2.83 -11.07
N PHE A 187 17.04 2.16 -12.19
CA PHE A 187 16.94 0.71 -12.20
C PHE A 187 18.30 0.00 -12.17
N GLY A 188 19.36 0.66 -12.66
CA GLY A 188 20.72 0.19 -12.52
C GLY A 188 21.19 0.07 -11.06
N GLN A 189 20.65 0.93 -10.16
CA GLN A 189 20.99 0.86 -8.74
C GLN A 189 20.40 -0.35 -8.03
N ILE A 190 19.28 -0.88 -8.51
CA ILE A 190 18.56 -1.98 -7.85
C ILE A 190 18.73 -3.33 -8.55
N GLU A 191 19.31 -3.35 -9.75
CA GLU A 191 19.55 -4.57 -10.53
C GLU A 191 18.31 -5.49 -10.56
N PRO A 192 17.21 -5.11 -11.22
CA PRO A 192 15.97 -5.87 -11.16
C PRO A 192 16.12 -7.23 -11.87
N THR A 193 15.56 -8.28 -11.28
CA THR A 193 15.48 -9.62 -11.87
C THR A 193 14.53 -9.64 -13.07
N VAL A 194 13.44 -8.87 -12.98
CA VAL A 194 12.43 -8.72 -14.05
C VAL A 194 12.16 -7.24 -14.28
N PHE A 195 12.08 -6.86 -15.55
CA PHE A 195 11.68 -5.54 -15.99
C PHE A 195 10.37 -5.63 -16.77
N VAL A 196 9.39 -4.83 -16.37
CA VAL A 196 8.05 -4.74 -16.98
C VAL A 196 7.92 -3.40 -17.66
N SER A 197 7.57 -3.37 -18.93
CA SER A 197 7.39 -2.14 -19.70
C SER A 197 6.16 -2.22 -20.59
N THR A 198 5.71 -1.07 -21.07
CA THR A 198 4.71 -0.94 -22.13
C THR A 198 5.42 -0.65 -23.46
N ALA A 199 4.85 -1.13 -24.57
CA ALA A 199 5.37 -0.82 -25.91
C ALA A 199 5.11 0.64 -26.29
N ASN A 200 3.99 1.22 -25.80
CA ASN A 200 3.63 2.60 -26.05
C ASN A 200 2.77 3.14 -24.90
N CYS A 201 2.65 4.46 -24.82
CA CYS A 201 1.73 5.12 -23.91
C CYS A 201 1.07 6.33 -24.57
N LEU A 202 -0.14 6.69 -24.14
CA LEU A 202 -0.81 7.91 -24.56
C LEU A 202 -0.36 9.07 -23.65
N TYR A 203 0.19 10.10 -24.25
CA TYR A 203 0.62 11.31 -23.53
C TYR A 203 0.33 12.55 -24.36
N ASN A 204 -0.39 13.53 -23.80
CA ASN A 204 -0.78 14.79 -24.46
C ASN A 204 -1.45 14.55 -25.85
N GLY A 205 -2.40 13.60 -25.90
CA GLY A 205 -3.14 13.24 -27.11
C GLY A 205 -2.31 12.52 -28.19
N LYS A 206 -1.07 12.10 -27.89
CA LYS A 206 -0.18 11.38 -28.82
C LYS A 206 0.23 10.05 -28.24
N THR A 207 0.31 9.04 -29.11
CA THR A 207 0.98 7.79 -28.77
C THR A 207 2.49 8.01 -28.84
N ILE A 208 3.18 7.66 -27.75
CA ILE A 208 4.64 7.68 -27.64
C ILE A 208 5.10 6.23 -27.56
N ASP A 209 6.00 5.84 -28.49
CA ASP A 209 6.64 4.52 -28.58
C ASP A 209 7.90 4.48 -27.74
#